data_9290efdc1934c17af27bb7af9875a6f5
#
_entry.id   9290efdc1934c17af27bb7af9875a6f5
#
_cell.length_a   1.000
_cell.length_b   1.000
_cell.length_c   1.000
_cell.angle_alpha   90.00
_cell.angle_beta   90.00
_cell.angle_gamma   90.00
#
_symmetry.space_group_name_H-M   'P 1'
#
loop_
_entity.id
_entity.type
_entity.pdbx_description
1 polymer ?
#
loop_
_entity_poly.entity_id
_entity_poly.type
_entity_poly.pdbx_seq_one_letter_code
_entity_poly.pdbx_strand_id
1 'polypeptide(L)'
;VCSSDLTGPAALRDLYDSFFRGTAPEKPENPSVVFDRAAEQVCRRCILRDTCWRQNYSATYNAFNDACPRLLQRGEAQAGDFPLYFTSRCVHLSNFVGAVNVELRSYLLRQQYHRRLSEVRDQAREQYAQLGDMLASAGPAVPAGAQAMGYGVASSLRPRQGQSVCGDQLDSFEVGDTVYLLLSDGMGSGEPARKESALTCRLLRQFL
;
A
#
# COMPACT_ATOMS: atom_id res chain seq x y z
N VAL A 1 22.15 15.01 -14.36
CA VAL A 1 21.83 14.81 -15.79
C VAL A 1 20.31 14.86 -15.89
N CYS A 2 19.75 16.05 -16.10
CA CYS A 2 18.34 16.21 -16.45
C CYS A 2 18.22 15.86 -17.92
N SER A 3 17.66 14.71 -18.23
CA SER A 3 17.28 14.34 -19.59
C SER A 3 15.91 14.95 -19.88
N SER A 4 15.86 15.85 -20.84
CA SER A 4 14.69 16.61 -21.28
C SER A 4 13.72 15.84 -22.18
N ASP A 5 13.72 14.50 -22.12
CA ASP A 5 12.93 13.65 -23.02
C ASP A 5 11.67 13.03 -22.36
N LEU A 6 11.16 13.65 -21.29
CA LEU A 6 9.96 13.20 -20.58
C LEU A 6 8.66 13.74 -21.21
N THR A 7 8.56 13.80 -22.52
CA THR A 7 7.32 14.21 -23.19
C THR A 7 6.67 13.02 -23.88
N GLY A 8 5.64 12.46 -23.27
CA GLY A 8 4.81 11.44 -23.92
C GLY A 8 4.29 10.35 -22.98
N PRO A 9 3.46 9.42 -23.50
CA PRO A 9 2.88 8.32 -22.75
C PRO A 9 3.90 7.39 -22.09
N ALA A 10 5.12 7.29 -22.66
CA ALA A 10 6.24 6.53 -22.10
C ALA A 10 6.71 7.13 -20.76
N ALA A 11 6.76 8.45 -20.66
CA ALA A 11 7.19 9.15 -19.44
C ALA A 11 6.22 8.94 -18.26
N LEU A 12 4.92 8.88 -18.53
CA LEU A 12 3.91 8.54 -17.50
C LEU A 12 4.07 7.09 -17.00
N ARG A 13 4.42 6.16 -17.89
CA ARG A 13 4.73 4.78 -17.51
C ARG A 13 6.01 4.71 -16.68
N ASP A 14 7.05 5.41 -17.09
CA ASP A 14 8.33 5.45 -16.38
C ASP A 14 8.20 6.11 -15.01
N LEU A 15 7.41 7.18 -14.92
CA LEU A 15 7.08 7.83 -13.65
C LEU A 15 6.32 6.87 -12.73
N TYR A 16 5.28 6.23 -13.23
CA TYR A 16 4.53 5.21 -12.50
C TYR A 16 5.44 4.08 -12.02
N ASP A 17 6.23 3.52 -12.91
CA ASP A 17 7.17 2.46 -12.58
C ASP A 17 8.22 2.91 -11.56
N SER A 18 8.67 4.17 -11.58
CA SER A 18 9.61 4.71 -10.59
C SER A 18 8.99 4.81 -9.20
N PHE A 19 7.73 5.20 -9.10
CA PHE A 19 7.00 5.26 -7.83
C PHE A 19 6.68 3.87 -7.26
N PHE A 20 6.43 2.88 -8.12
CA PHE A 20 5.98 1.55 -7.69
C PHE A 20 7.04 0.45 -7.78
N ARG A 21 8.22 0.69 -8.41
CA ARG A 21 9.34 -0.28 -8.48
C ARG A 21 9.92 -0.64 -7.11
N GLY A 22 9.80 0.23 -6.11
CA GLY A 22 10.29 -0.01 -4.74
C GLY A 22 9.35 -0.86 -3.87
N THR A 23 8.13 -1.10 -4.34
CA THR A 23 7.11 -1.85 -3.62
C THR A 23 6.86 -3.20 -4.32
N ALA A 24 7.91 -4.02 -4.44
CA ALA A 24 7.71 -5.42 -4.81
C ALA A 24 6.64 -6.01 -3.87
N PRO A 25 5.66 -6.79 -4.38
CA PRO A 25 4.72 -7.45 -3.51
C PRO A 25 5.52 -8.28 -2.50
N GLU A 26 5.40 -7.94 -1.22
CA GLU A 26 5.98 -8.78 -0.18
C GLU A 26 5.48 -10.20 -0.41
N LYS A 27 6.40 -11.16 -0.40
CA LYS A 27 6.02 -12.57 -0.51
C LYS A 27 4.96 -12.86 0.55
N PRO A 28 3.88 -13.59 0.19
CA PRO A 28 2.84 -13.91 1.15
C PRO A 28 3.49 -14.58 2.37
N GLU A 29 3.22 -14.03 3.54
CA GLU A 29 3.75 -14.53 4.81
C GLU A 29 3.31 -15.99 4.97
N ASN A 30 4.25 -16.87 5.34
CA ASN A 30 3.93 -18.29 5.54
C ASN A 30 3.01 -18.45 6.77
N PRO A 31 1.90 -19.23 6.69
CA PRO A 31 1.03 -19.47 7.82
C PRO A 31 1.72 -20.05 9.07
N SER A 32 2.87 -20.71 8.92
CA SER A 32 3.66 -21.23 10.05
C SER A 32 4.03 -20.16 11.07
N VAL A 33 4.13 -18.91 10.65
CA VAL A 33 4.43 -17.77 11.53
C VAL A 33 3.44 -17.63 12.68
N VAL A 34 2.19 -18.03 12.46
CA VAL A 34 1.13 -18.04 13.51
C VAL A 34 1.54 -18.94 14.67
N PHE A 35 2.04 -20.12 14.36
CA PHE A 35 2.47 -21.09 15.38
C PHE A 35 3.79 -20.72 16.02
N ASP A 36 4.73 -20.18 15.24
CA ASP A 36 6.01 -19.72 15.73
C ASP A 36 5.84 -18.63 16.79
N ARG A 37 4.99 -17.63 16.51
CA ARG A 37 4.68 -16.56 17.45
C ARG A 37 3.90 -17.04 18.69
N ALA A 38 2.91 -17.91 18.50
CA ALA A 38 2.17 -18.49 19.61
C ALA A 38 3.10 -19.35 20.50
N ALA A 39 3.98 -20.13 19.89
CA ALA A 39 4.97 -20.92 20.62
C ALA A 39 5.98 -20.04 21.38
N GLU A 40 6.44 -18.95 20.80
CA GLU A 40 7.33 -18.00 21.49
C GLU A 40 6.65 -17.40 22.73
N GLN A 41 5.35 -17.09 22.65
CA GLN A 41 4.61 -16.53 23.78
C GLN A 41 4.38 -17.55 24.90
N VAL A 42 3.97 -18.77 24.57
CA VAL A 42 3.51 -19.75 25.55
C VAL A 42 4.58 -20.79 25.91
N CYS A 43 5.33 -21.28 24.90
CA CYS A 43 6.29 -22.36 25.12
C CYS A 43 7.65 -21.90 25.65
N ARG A 44 7.98 -20.61 25.55
CA ARG A 44 9.29 -20.07 25.97
C ARG A 44 9.63 -20.40 27.43
N ARG A 45 8.64 -20.34 28.32
CA ARG A 45 8.79 -20.59 29.75
C ARG A 45 8.14 -21.92 30.21
N CYS A 46 7.75 -22.77 29.27
CA CYS A 46 7.09 -24.04 29.56
C CYS A 46 8.11 -25.07 30.04
N ILE A 47 7.75 -25.81 31.11
CA ILE A 47 8.60 -26.89 31.66
C ILE A 47 8.82 -28.04 30.67
N LEU A 48 7.91 -28.23 29.71
CA LEU A 48 8.01 -29.26 28.67
C LEU A 48 8.64 -28.74 27.38
N ARG A 49 9.24 -27.56 27.37
CA ARG A 49 9.82 -26.96 26.16
C ARG A 49 10.81 -27.91 25.47
N ASP A 50 11.75 -28.45 26.22
CA ASP A 50 12.79 -29.34 25.65
C ASP A 50 12.16 -30.65 25.14
N THR A 51 11.17 -31.19 25.81
CA THR A 51 10.45 -32.37 25.36
C THR A 51 9.70 -32.11 24.05
N CYS A 52 9.04 -30.96 23.89
CA CYS A 52 8.29 -30.62 22.68
C CYS A 52 9.21 -30.20 21.53
N TRP A 53 10.18 -29.35 21.78
CA TRP A 53 10.94 -28.66 20.74
C TRP A 53 12.33 -29.21 20.45
N ARG A 54 12.83 -30.16 21.27
CA ARG A 54 14.06 -30.89 21.00
C ARG A 54 13.81 -32.38 20.76
N GLN A 55 13.15 -33.07 21.72
CA GLN A 55 12.95 -34.51 21.62
C GLN A 55 11.86 -34.89 20.62
N ASN A 56 10.77 -34.09 20.53
CA ASN A 56 9.59 -34.37 19.69
C ASN A 56 9.33 -33.24 18.70
N TYR A 57 10.37 -32.62 18.15
CA TYR A 57 10.25 -31.48 17.24
C TYR A 57 9.34 -31.79 16.04
N SER A 58 9.63 -32.87 15.31
CA SER A 58 8.86 -33.26 14.13
C SER A 58 7.36 -33.50 14.44
N ALA A 59 7.08 -34.21 15.54
CA ALA A 59 5.70 -34.45 15.96
C ALA A 59 4.98 -33.14 16.33
N THR A 60 5.67 -32.24 17.04
CA THR A 60 5.12 -30.93 17.40
C THR A 60 4.84 -30.09 16.17
N TYR A 61 5.78 -30.05 15.22
CA TYR A 61 5.64 -29.28 13.97
C TYR A 61 4.55 -29.85 13.06
N ASN A 62 4.45 -31.18 12.95
CA ASN A 62 3.40 -31.84 12.17
C ASN A 62 2.02 -31.55 12.74
N ALA A 63 1.85 -31.49 14.07
CA ALA A 63 0.58 -31.14 14.68
C ALA A 63 0.07 -29.75 14.21
N PHE A 64 0.97 -28.82 13.95
CA PHE A 64 0.64 -27.50 13.41
C PHE A 64 0.29 -27.56 11.92
N ASN A 65 1.09 -28.27 11.14
CA ASN A 65 0.83 -28.45 9.71
C ASN A 65 -0.52 -29.11 9.45
N ASP A 66 -0.89 -30.12 10.24
CA ASP A 66 -2.17 -30.84 10.14
C ASP A 66 -3.36 -29.96 10.53
N ALA A 67 -3.17 -29.08 11.52
CA ALA A 67 -4.22 -28.15 11.96
C ALA A 67 -4.39 -26.95 11.02
N CYS A 68 -3.30 -26.45 10.43
CA CYS A 68 -3.23 -25.17 9.71
C CYS A 68 -4.35 -24.98 8.65
N PRO A 69 -4.64 -25.91 7.72
CA PRO A 69 -5.68 -25.72 6.71
C PRO A 69 -7.06 -25.46 7.32
N ARG A 70 -7.41 -26.19 8.38
CA ARG A 70 -8.70 -26.03 9.07
C ARG A 70 -8.80 -24.69 9.78
N LEU A 71 -7.71 -24.25 10.42
CA LEU A 71 -7.64 -22.97 11.10
C LEU A 71 -7.79 -21.80 10.13
N LEU A 72 -7.10 -21.84 8.98
CA LEU A 72 -7.19 -20.82 7.95
C LEU A 72 -8.58 -20.74 7.33
N GLN A 73 -9.24 -21.88 7.10
CA GLN A 73 -10.59 -21.92 6.54
C GLN A 73 -11.64 -21.37 7.50
N ARG A 74 -11.55 -21.74 8.79
CA ARG A 74 -12.53 -21.33 9.80
C ARG A 74 -12.23 -19.94 10.38
N GLY A 75 -10.98 -19.50 10.36
CA GLY A 75 -10.53 -18.25 10.98
C GLY A 75 -10.37 -18.33 12.50
N GLU A 76 -10.48 -19.52 13.08
CA GLU A 76 -10.41 -19.77 14.52
C GLU A 76 -9.79 -21.13 14.80
N ALA A 77 -8.98 -21.21 15.88
CA ALA A 77 -8.39 -22.44 16.39
C ALA A 77 -9.17 -22.97 17.59
N GLN A 78 -9.38 -24.27 17.61
CA GLN A 78 -9.96 -25.02 18.74
C GLN A 78 -9.03 -26.15 19.15
N ALA A 79 -9.12 -26.59 20.41
CA ALA A 79 -8.28 -27.68 20.92
C ALA A 79 -8.42 -28.97 20.09
N GLY A 80 -9.62 -29.26 19.58
CA GLY A 80 -9.88 -30.42 18.73
C GLY A 80 -9.29 -30.40 17.33
N ASP A 81 -8.71 -29.28 16.90
CA ASP A 81 -8.00 -29.18 15.63
C ASP A 81 -6.61 -29.84 15.68
N PHE A 82 -6.07 -29.94 16.89
CA PHE A 82 -4.75 -30.51 17.11
C PHE A 82 -4.84 -32.01 17.41
N PRO A 83 -3.87 -32.81 16.94
CA PRO A 83 -3.85 -34.25 17.20
C PRO A 83 -3.80 -34.58 18.69
N LEU A 84 -4.36 -35.73 19.05
CA LEU A 84 -4.43 -36.18 20.45
C LEU A 84 -3.05 -36.27 21.13
N TYR A 85 -2.01 -36.70 20.38
CA TYR A 85 -0.65 -36.80 20.91
C TYR A 85 -0.04 -35.42 21.26
N PHE A 86 -0.53 -34.34 20.65
CA PHE A 86 -0.13 -32.98 21.01
C PHE A 86 -0.96 -32.47 22.19
N THR A 87 -2.29 -32.59 22.10
CA THR A 87 -3.21 -32.06 23.11
C THR A 87 -3.03 -32.72 24.49
N SER A 88 -2.78 -34.04 24.54
CA SER A 88 -2.53 -34.77 25.77
C SER A 88 -1.18 -34.42 26.45
N ARG A 89 -0.21 -33.95 25.66
CA ARG A 89 1.11 -33.57 26.17
C ARG A 89 1.17 -32.10 26.61
N CYS A 90 0.40 -31.22 25.94
CA CYS A 90 0.47 -29.79 26.16
C CYS A 90 -0.18 -29.33 27.45
N VAL A 91 0.60 -29.04 28.49
CA VAL A 91 0.12 -28.59 29.82
C VAL A 91 -0.49 -27.17 29.78
N HIS A 92 -0.24 -26.40 28.73
CA HIS A 92 -0.76 -25.04 28.53
C HIS A 92 -1.66 -24.94 27.30
N LEU A 93 -2.39 -26.03 26.97
CA LEU A 93 -3.18 -26.13 25.73
C LEU A 93 -4.14 -24.94 25.53
N SER A 94 -4.90 -24.57 26.55
CA SER A 94 -5.85 -23.46 26.47
C SER A 94 -5.16 -22.12 26.16
N ASN A 95 -4.07 -21.84 26.84
CA ASN A 95 -3.27 -20.61 26.59
C ASN A 95 -2.64 -20.64 25.20
N PHE A 96 -2.19 -21.81 24.75
CA PHE A 96 -1.61 -21.97 23.43
C PHE A 96 -2.66 -21.75 22.33
N VAL A 97 -3.84 -22.34 22.44
CA VAL A 97 -4.96 -22.11 21.50
C VAL A 97 -5.39 -20.65 21.50
N GLY A 98 -5.43 -20.00 22.67
CA GLY A 98 -5.69 -18.57 22.78
C GLY A 98 -4.66 -17.71 22.05
N ALA A 99 -3.36 -18.00 22.23
CA ALA A 99 -2.29 -17.32 21.53
C ALA A 99 -2.34 -17.55 20.00
N VAL A 100 -2.62 -18.79 19.57
CA VAL A 100 -2.82 -19.11 18.15
C VAL A 100 -3.98 -18.28 17.58
N ASN A 101 -5.09 -18.12 18.29
CA ASN A 101 -6.23 -17.31 17.83
C ASN A 101 -5.88 -15.83 17.67
N VAL A 102 -5.09 -15.27 18.57
CA VAL A 102 -4.62 -13.87 18.45
C VAL A 102 -3.75 -13.69 17.21
N GLU A 103 -2.77 -14.57 17.04
CA GLU A 103 -1.84 -14.51 15.90
C GLU A 103 -2.52 -14.83 14.57
N LEU A 104 -3.49 -15.75 14.55
CA LEU A 104 -4.28 -16.09 13.38
C LEU A 104 -5.11 -14.90 12.88
N ARG A 105 -5.79 -14.19 13.79
CA ARG A 105 -6.54 -12.98 13.45
C ARG A 105 -5.60 -11.91 12.85
N SER A 106 -4.46 -11.69 13.49
CA SER A 106 -3.46 -10.75 12.99
C SER A 106 -2.92 -11.16 11.62
N TYR A 107 -2.67 -12.44 11.40
CA TYR A 107 -2.25 -12.98 10.11
C TYR A 107 -3.32 -12.77 9.03
N LEU A 108 -4.57 -13.13 9.29
CA LEU A 108 -5.68 -12.98 8.33
C LEU A 108 -5.93 -11.51 7.98
N LEU A 109 -5.85 -10.59 8.95
CA LEU A 109 -5.95 -9.15 8.71
C LEU A 109 -4.82 -8.66 7.82
N ARG A 110 -3.57 -9.07 8.07
CA ARG A 110 -2.43 -8.71 7.18
C ARG A 110 -2.65 -9.23 5.77
N GLN A 111 -3.08 -10.49 5.61
CA GLN A 111 -3.38 -11.07 4.29
C GLN A 111 -4.48 -10.29 3.56
N GLN A 112 -5.56 -9.92 4.26
CA GLN A 112 -6.63 -9.13 3.68
C GLN A 112 -6.16 -7.73 3.28
N TYR A 113 -5.34 -7.09 4.11
CA TYR A 113 -4.75 -5.78 3.81
C TYR A 113 -3.84 -5.84 2.58
N HIS A 114 -2.94 -6.81 2.52
CA HIS A 114 -2.06 -7.00 1.35
C HIS A 114 -2.83 -7.25 0.07
N ARG A 115 -3.90 -8.05 0.12
CA ARG A 115 -4.77 -8.28 -1.05
C ARG A 115 -5.42 -6.97 -1.51
N ARG A 116 -6.02 -6.20 -0.61
CA ARG A 116 -6.64 -4.91 -0.95
C ARG A 116 -5.63 -3.92 -1.51
N LEU A 117 -4.45 -3.86 -0.92
CA LEU A 117 -3.38 -2.99 -1.40
C LEU A 117 -2.94 -3.37 -2.82
N SER A 118 -2.84 -4.67 -3.12
CA SER A 118 -2.55 -5.17 -4.47
C SER A 118 -3.65 -4.78 -5.45
N GLU A 119 -4.92 -4.99 -5.09
CA GLU A 119 -6.08 -4.63 -5.92
C GLU A 119 -6.10 -3.12 -6.27
N VAL A 120 -5.89 -2.26 -5.27
CA VAL A 120 -5.82 -0.80 -5.49
C VAL A 120 -4.65 -0.42 -6.39
N ARG A 121 -3.50 -1.05 -6.22
CA ARG A 121 -2.34 -0.82 -7.10
C ARG A 121 -2.61 -1.25 -8.54
N ASP A 122 -3.23 -2.41 -8.73
CA ASP A 122 -3.55 -2.92 -10.06
C ASP A 122 -4.56 -2.02 -10.76
N GLN A 123 -5.59 -1.54 -10.03
CA GLN A 123 -6.54 -0.55 -10.54
C GLN A 123 -5.86 0.78 -10.93
N ALA A 124 -4.99 1.30 -10.07
CA ALA A 124 -4.23 2.51 -10.38
C ALA A 124 -3.37 2.31 -11.64
N ARG A 125 -2.69 1.16 -11.75
CA ARG A 125 -1.89 0.82 -12.93
C ARG A 125 -2.72 0.81 -14.21
N GLU A 126 -3.91 0.25 -14.17
CA GLU A 126 -4.82 0.23 -15.31
C GLU A 126 -5.29 1.63 -15.70
N GLN A 127 -5.65 2.46 -14.72
CA GLN A 127 -6.04 3.86 -14.96
C GLN A 127 -4.91 4.67 -15.60
N TYR A 128 -3.67 4.53 -15.14
CA TYR A 128 -2.52 5.20 -15.74
C TYR A 128 -2.22 4.69 -17.15
N ALA A 129 -2.41 3.40 -17.41
CA ALA A 129 -2.27 2.86 -18.76
C ALA A 129 -3.32 3.46 -19.71
N GLN A 130 -4.58 3.54 -19.29
CA GLN A 130 -5.66 4.16 -20.07
C GLN A 130 -5.39 5.64 -20.36
N LEU A 131 -4.90 6.40 -19.37
CA LEU A 131 -4.49 7.79 -19.57
C LEU A 131 -3.35 7.90 -20.59
N GLY A 132 -2.36 7.00 -20.52
CA GLY A 132 -1.28 6.94 -21.50
C GLY A 132 -1.77 6.68 -22.92
N ASP A 133 -2.73 5.76 -23.07
CA ASP A 133 -3.34 5.44 -24.37
C ASP A 133 -4.20 6.60 -24.92
N MET A 134 -4.93 7.30 -24.05
CA MET A 134 -5.69 8.50 -24.42
C MET A 134 -4.75 9.61 -24.92
N LEU A 135 -3.64 9.85 -24.23
CA LEU A 135 -2.65 10.85 -24.65
C LEU A 135 -1.94 10.43 -25.94
N ALA A 136 -1.68 9.14 -26.15
CA ALA A 136 -1.11 8.64 -27.39
C ALA A 136 -2.08 8.78 -28.59
N SER A 137 -3.37 8.58 -28.36
CA SER A 137 -4.42 8.71 -29.38
C SER A 137 -4.81 10.16 -29.68
N ALA A 138 -4.51 11.10 -28.81
CA ALA A 138 -4.75 12.54 -29.02
C ALA A 138 -3.88 13.16 -30.15
N GLY A 139 -3.01 12.37 -30.77
CA GLY A 139 -2.17 12.76 -31.91
C GLY A 139 -0.82 13.34 -31.51
N PRO A 140 0.11 13.46 -32.46
CA PRO A 140 1.41 14.00 -32.19
C PRO A 140 1.29 15.46 -31.71
N ALA A 141 2.02 15.78 -30.66
CA ALA A 141 2.28 17.16 -30.33
C ALA A 141 2.68 17.92 -31.61
N VAL A 142 2.12 19.08 -31.81
CA VAL A 142 2.25 19.97 -32.96
C VAL A 142 3.57 19.80 -33.69
N PRO A 143 3.58 19.59 -35.02
CA PRO A 143 4.82 19.42 -35.78
C PRO A 143 5.74 20.62 -35.59
N ALA A 144 7.03 20.33 -35.40
CA ALA A 144 8.07 21.35 -35.34
C ALA A 144 7.99 22.23 -36.62
N GLY A 145 7.51 23.47 -36.48
CA GLY A 145 7.24 24.37 -37.57
C GLY A 145 5.86 25.04 -37.53
N ALA A 146 4.97 24.64 -36.60
CA ALA A 146 3.74 25.38 -36.38
C ALA A 146 4.04 26.74 -35.77
N GLN A 147 3.43 27.79 -36.32
CA GLN A 147 3.40 29.14 -35.75
C GLN A 147 3.11 29.05 -34.26
N ALA A 148 3.82 29.81 -33.45
CA ALA A 148 3.63 29.88 -32.02
C ALA A 148 2.12 30.01 -31.70
N MET A 149 1.49 28.89 -31.26
CA MET A 149 0.11 28.92 -30.82
C MET A 149 0.09 29.59 -29.46
N GLY A 150 -0.60 30.72 -29.37
CA GLY A 150 -0.91 31.32 -28.09
C GLY A 150 -1.83 30.37 -27.31
N TYR A 151 -1.54 30.13 -26.07
CA TYR A 151 -2.42 29.40 -25.14
C TYR A 151 -3.00 30.37 -24.13
N GLY A 152 -4.18 30.04 -23.63
CA GLY A 152 -4.82 30.77 -22.54
C GLY A 152 -5.08 29.82 -21.39
N VAL A 153 -4.66 30.20 -20.18
CA VAL A 153 -4.97 29.45 -18.97
C VAL A 153 -6.16 30.12 -18.27
N ALA A 154 -7.23 29.36 -18.06
CA ALA A 154 -8.36 29.79 -17.23
C ALA A 154 -8.44 28.91 -15.99
N SER A 155 -8.59 29.52 -14.83
CA SER A 155 -8.73 28.81 -13.56
C SER A 155 -9.95 29.28 -12.80
N SER A 156 -10.59 28.37 -12.06
CA SER A 156 -11.73 28.68 -11.19
C SER A 156 -11.60 27.89 -9.88
N LEU A 157 -11.61 28.61 -8.77
CA LEU A 157 -11.61 28.04 -7.44
C LEU A 157 -12.94 28.40 -6.75
N ARG A 158 -13.57 27.41 -6.11
CA ARG A 158 -14.81 27.62 -5.36
C ARG A 158 -14.62 27.19 -3.92
N PRO A 159 -14.88 28.08 -2.93
CA PRO A 159 -14.86 27.70 -1.54
C PRO A 159 -15.91 26.60 -1.27
N ARG A 160 -15.61 25.73 -0.30
CA ARG A 160 -16.60 24.78 0.22
C ARG A 160 -17.75 25.56 0.87
N GLN A 161 -18.96 25.00 0.85
CA GLN A 161 -20.13 25.59 1.49
C GLN A 161 -19.84 25.95 2.95
N GLY A 162 -20.09 27.20 3.34
CA GLY A 162 -19.80 27.74 4.68
C GLY A 162 -18.37 28.28 4.88
N GLN A 163 -17.52 28.24 3.83
CA GLN A 163 -16.18 28.83 3.87
C GLN A 163 -16.12 30.11 3.02
N SER A 164 -15.33 31.08 3.46
CA SER A 164 -15.10 32.33 2.71
C SER A 164 -14.00 32.20 1.67
N VAL A 165 -13.11 31.22 1.80
CA VAL A 165 -11.97 30.98 0.90
C VAL A 165 -11.85 29.51 0.55
N CYS A 166 -11.31 29.24 -0.66
CA CYS A 166 -10.98 27.89 -1.10
C CYS A 166 -9.67 27.46 -0.41
N GLY A 167 -9.63 26.20 0.07
CA GLY A 167 -8.42 25.60 0.61
C GLY A 167 -7.40 25.26 -0.46
N ASP A 168 -7.86 25.03 -1.70
CA ASP A 168 -7.01 24.67 -2.83
C ASP A 168 -6.40 25.91 -3.46
N GLN A 169 -5.24 25.72 -4.08
CA GLN A 169 -4.51 26.76 -4.82
C GLN A 169 -4.18 26.29 -6.23
N LEU A 170 -4.42 27.17 -7.19
CA LEU A 170 -3.97 27.04 -8.58
C LEU A 170 -2.88 28.07 -8.84
N ASP A 171 -1.85 27.69 -9.58
CA ASP A 171 -0.84 28.59 -10.12
C ASP A 171 -0.47 28.16 -11.55
N SER A 172 -0.06 29.11 -12.37
CA SER A 172 0.44 28.85 -13.72
C SER A 172 1.59 29.79 -14.03
N PHE A 173 2.66 29.27 -14.62
CA PHE A 173 3.81 30.04 -15.02
C PHE A 173 4.58 29.35 -16.14
N GLU A 174 5.44 30.11 -16.80
CA GLU A 174 6.28 29.66 -17.90
C GLU A 174 7.74 29.67 -17.48
N VAL A 175 8.46 28.63 -17.89
CA VAL A 175 9.91 28.58 -17.81
C VAL A 175 10.45 28.08 -19.15
N GLY A 176 11.15 28.93 -19.88
CA GLY A 176 11.56 28.68 -21.27
C GLY A 176 10.34 28.43 -22.16
N ASP A 177 10.29 27.29 -22.83
CA ASP A 177 9.19 26.90 -23.72
C ASP A 177 8.15 26.01 -23.04
N THR A 178 8.21 25.88 -21.71
CA THR A 178 7.35 25.01 -20.95
C THR A 178 6.38 25.78 -20.06
N VAL A 179 5.11 25.45 -20.13
CA VAL A 179 4.05 25.96 -19.26
C VAL A 179 3.81 25.00 -18.12
N TYR A 180 3.88 25.50 -16.91
CA TYR A 180 3.59 24.76 -15.71
C TYR A 180 2.22 25.15 -15.17
N LEU A 181 1.38 24.14 -14.91
CA LEU A 181 0.10 24.28 -14.24
C LEU A 181 0.18 23.55 -12.91
N LEU A 182 0.05 24.26 -11.82
CA LEU A 182 0.11 23.73 -10.47
C LEU A 182 -1.29 23.74 -9.86
N LEU A 183 -1.72 22.59 -9.33
CA LEU A 183 -2.88 22.45 -8.49
C LEU A 183 -2.43 21.84 -7.17
N SER A 184 -2.68 22.54 -6.07
CA SER A 184 -2.40 22.07 -4.72
C SER A 184 -3.69 22.06 -3.92
N ASP A 185 -4.04 20.87 -3.41
CA ASP A 185 -5.14 20.66 -2.45
C ASP A 185 -4.60 20.90 -1.03
N GLY A 186 -5.24 21.79 -0.28
CA GLY A 186 -4.88 22.08 1.11
C GLY A 186 -5.60 21.16 2.09
N MET A 187 -4.86 20.60 3.05
CA MET A 187 -5.45 19.72 4.06
C MET A 187 -6.47 20.48 4.95
N GLY A 188 -7.70 20.00 4.96
CA GLY A 188 -8.78 20.59 5.75
C GLY A 188 -9.64 21.58 4.96
N SER A 189 -9.90 22.77 5.52
CA SER A 189 -10.75 23.78 4.88
C SER A 189 -10.43 25.21 5.36
N GLY A 190 -10.81 26.19 4.54
CA GLY A 190 -10.68 27.61 4.90
C GLY A 190 -9.24 28.14 4.84
N GLU A 191 -8.95 29.17 5.61
CA GLU A 191 -7.69 29.91 5.56
C GLU A 191 -6.43 29.08 5.93
N PRO A 192 -6.46 28.13 6.88
CA PRO A 192 -5.30 27.28 7.14
C PRO A 192 -4.93 26.41 5.92
N ALA A 193 -5.91 25.72 5.33
CA ALA A 193 -5.70 24.90 4.14
C ALA A 193 -5.17 25.72 2.95
N ARG A 194 -5.73 26.93 2.75
CA ARG A 194 -5.26 27.87 1.74
C ARG A 194 -3.80 28.28 1.92
N LYS A 195 -3.34 28.50 3.17
CA LYS A 195 -1.94 28.84 3.45
C LYS A 195 -0.99 27.70 3.08
N GLU A 196 -1.37 26.46 3.38
CA GLU A 196 -0.58 25.27 3.05
C GLU A 196 -0.47 25.08 1.55
N SER A 197 -1.59 25.11 0.83
CA SER A 197 -1.62 24.95 -0.62
C SER A 197 -0.86 26.05 -1.34
N ALA A 198 -1.00 27.30 -0.90
CA ALA A 198 -0.25 28.44 -1.45
C ALA A 198 1.26 28.33 -1.18
N LEU A 199 1.66 27.81 0.00
CA LEU A 199 3.07 27.57 0.29
C LEU A 199 3.63 26.48 -0.64
N THR A 200 2.89 25.41 -0.86
CA THR A 200 3.27 24.31 -1.76
C THR A 200 3.50 24.82 -3.19
N CYS A 201 2.56 25.58 -3.76
CA CYS A 201 2.70 26.16 -5.08
C CYS A 201 3.93 27.10 -5.15
N ARG A 202 4.15 27.93 -4.14
CA ARG A 202 5.30 28.82 -4.08
C ARG A 202 6.64 28.07 -4.04
N LEU A 203 6.72 27.02 -3.23
CA LEU A 203 7.92 26.18 -3.17
C LEU A 203 8.20 25.50 -4.50
N LEU A 204 7.19 24.88 -5.11
CA LEU A 204 7.33 24.23 -6.41
C LEU A 204 7.81 25.20 -7.48
N ARG A 205 7.28 26.42 -7.51
CA ARG A 205 7.72 27.48 -8.44
C ARG A 205 9.18 27.90 -8.24
N GLN A 206 9.75 27.75 -7.04
CA GLN A 206 11.16 28.06 -6.77
C GLN A 206 12.11 26.95 -7.22
N PHE A 207 11.61 25.72 -7.32
CA PHE A 207 12.42 24.56 -7.70
C PHE A 207 12.33 24.21 -9.20
N LEU A 208 11.34 24.74 -9.90
CA LEU A 208 11.14 24.57 -11.34
C LEU A 208 11.69 25.76 -12.13
#